data_b8e6fcfd473878b2d5ca47c7fd92120c
#
_entry.id   b8e6fcfd473878b2d5ca47c7fd92120c
#
_cell.length_a   1.000
_cell.length_b   1.000
_cell.length_c   1.000
_cell.angle_alpha   90.00
_cell.angle_beta   90.00
_cell.angle_gamma   90.00
#
_symmetry.space_group_name_H-M   'P 1'
#
loop_
_entity.id
_entity.type
_entity.pdbx_description
1 polymer ?
#
loop_
_entity_poly.entity_id
_entity_poly.type
_entity_poly.pdbx_seq_one_letter_code
_entity_poly.pdbx_strand_id
1 'polypeptide(L)'
;MNSITINKYFKTFAIQFSLLIIISGELMSSNLPKYHTKTLENGLEIVAIPMKNGSNVISTDVFYKVGSRDEKMGKSGIAHMLEHLNFKSTKNLKAGEFDEIVKGFGGMNNASTSFDYTHYYIKSASKNMDKSLELFSDLMENLTLKDEEFQPERDVVAEERRWRTDNNPMGYLQFRLFNNAYIYHPYHWTPIGFMSDIKNWTIEDIRDFHSTYYQPKNAIVVVAGDIDEKEVFASVEKHFKDVKNTKDIPAKNLHTVEPKQDGEKRVMINKDSQVEMLAITYHIPNFEHEDQVALSALSELLSSGKSSILQKKLIDEKRLVNTIYAYNMELKDPGIFMFMAVANEGVDAKEIENEILDTIAQIKKGEVSQKDIDKLKINTKADFIFSLESSTEVASLYGSYLVRDNIKPLLNYEENVAKLTKEDLINVANKYLIKSNSTTVILKKEEK
;
A
#
# COMPACT_ATOMS: atom_id res chain seq x y z
N MET A 1 71.05 60.32 -41.52
CA MET A 1 71.31 61.00 -40.23
C MET A 1 70.04 60.92 -39.37
N ASN A 2 70.17 60.21 -38.30
CA ASN A 2 69.37 60.13 -37.11
C ASN A 2 67.80 59.92 -37.20
N SER A 3 67.46 58.69 -37.06
CA SER A 3 66.16 58.15 -36.64
C SER A 3 66.01 58.27 -35.13
N ILE A 4 64.86 58.67 -34.66
CA ILE A 4 64.45 58.50 -33.27
C ILE A 4 63.19 57.61 -33.22
N THR A 5 63.43 56.46 -32.60
CA THR A 5 62.46 55.43 -32.32
C THR A 5 61.55 55.89 -31.18
N ILE A 6 60.23 55.81 -31.30
CA ILE A 6 59.28 55.86 -30.17
C ILE A 6 58.53 54.57 -30.15
N ASN A 7 58.80 53.85 -29.10
CA ASN A 7 58.15 52.59 -28.72
C ASN A 7 56.80 52.93 -27.98
N LYS A 8 55.67 52.45 -28.47
CA LYS A 8 54.36 52.56 -27.75
C LYS A 8 53.85 51.18 -27.44
N TYR A 9 53.91 50.86 -26.17
CA TYR A 9 53.28 49.67 -25.58
C TYR A 9 51.76 49.66 -25.77
N PHE A 10 51.25 48.72 -26.54
CA PHE A 10 49.87 48.36 -26.49
C PHE A 10 49.72 47.15 -25.52
N LYS A 11 49.22 47.40 -24.32
CA LYS A 11 48.74 46.36 -23.42
C LYS A 11 47.40 45.89 -23.90
N THR A 12 47.36 44.72 -24.48
CA THR A 12 46.10 44.00 -24.79
C THR A 12 45.53 43.40 -23.49
N PHE A 13 44.45 43.97 -23.02
CA PHE A 13 43.68 43.42 -21.89
C PHE A 13 42.78 42.33 -22.45
N ALA A 14 43.15 41.05 -22.26
CA ALA A 14 42.32 39.93 -22.53
C ALA A 14 41.31 39.81 -21.39
N ILE A 15 40.06 40.24 -21.61
CA ILE A 15 38.93 39.98 -20.71
C ILE A 15 38.51 38.52 -20.98
N GLN A 16 38.89 37.63 -20.07
CA GLN A 16 38.30 36.29 -19.98
C GLN A 16 36.89 36.43 -19.45
N PHE A 17 35.90 36.35 -20.34
CA PHE A 17 34.52 36.12 -19.97
C PHE A 17 34.38 34.66 -19.56
N SER A 18 34.52 34.36 -18.26
CA SER A 18 34.10 33.08 -17.70
C SER A 18 32.59 33.04 -17.76
N LEU A 19 32.06 32.34 -18.74
CA LEU A 19 30.64 32.00 -18.82
C LEU A 19 30.34 31.05 -17.65
N LEU A 20 29.88 31.60 -16.52
CA LEU A 20 29.27 30.83 -15.45
C LEU A 20 27.94 30.32 -16.01
N ILE A 21 27.92 29.10 -16.51
CA ILE A 21 26.70 28.37 -16.76
C ILE A 21 26.14 28.04 -15.37
N ILE A 22 25.32 28.94 -14.85
CA ILE A 22 24.42 28.60 -13.75
C ILE A 22 23.42 27.60 -14.37
N ILE A 23 23.71 26.32 -14.22
CA ILE A 23 22.66 25.29 -14.33
C ILE A 23 21.77 25.54 -13.11
N SER A 24 20.76 26.40 -13.28
CA SER A 24 19.62 26.43 -12.41
C SER A 24 18.89 25.08 -12.64
N GLY A 25 19.31 24.06 -11.90
CA GLY A 25 18.43 22.94 -11.65
C GLY A 25 17.19 23.56 -11.01
N GLU A 26 16.10 23.65 -11.75
CA GLU A 26 14.79 23.85 -11.15
C GLU A 26 14.65 22.72 -10.13
N LEU A 27 14.79 23.03 -8.84
CA LEU A 27 14.26 22.17 -7.80
C LEU A 27 12.75 22.10 -8.12
N MET A 28 12.34 20.99 -8.71
CA MET A 28 10.91 20.71 -8.87
C MET A 28 10.31 20.77 -7.47
N SER A 29 9.49 21.76 -7.23
CA SER A 29 8.72 21.84 -6.00
C SER A 29 7.83 20.62 -5.96
N SER A 30 8.01 19.76 -4.96
CA SER A 30 7.13 18.60 -4.75
C SER A 30 5.70 19.08 -4.56
N ASN A 31 4.74 18.42 -5.21
CA ASN A 31 3.31 18.67 -5.04
C ASN A 31 2.78 18.16 -3.69
N LEU A 32 3.58 17.37 -2.98
CA LEU A 32 3.20 16.83 -1.67
C LEU A 32 2.93 17.94 -0.67
N PRO A 33 1.79 17.91 0.05
CA PRO A 33 1.53 18.81 1.16
C PRO A 33 2.61 18.73 2.23
N LYS A 34 2.98 19.87 2.81
CA LYS A 34 3.90 19.89 3.95
C LYS A 34 3.28 19.18 5.14
N TYR A 35 4.07 18.37 5.83
CA TYR A 35 3.64 17.70 7.04
C TYR A 35 4.50 18.12 8.25
N HIS A 36 3.91 18.04 9.43
CA HIS A 36 4.54 18.34 10.69
C HIS A 36 4.41 17.15 11.63
N THR A 37 5.44 16.85 12.41
CA THR A 37 5.44 15.69 13.30
C THR A 37 5.74 16.09 14.74
N LYS A 38 5.14 15.35 15.68
CA LYS A 38 5.44 15.40 17.11
C LYS A 38 5.31 14.02 17.69
N THR A 39 6.16 13.66 18.63
CA THR A 39 6.04 12.40 19.39
C THR A 39 5.72 12.74 20.85
N LEU A 40 4.70 12.09 21.42
CA LEU A 40 4.34 12.22 22.83
C LEU A 40 5.29 11.40 23.72
N GLU A 41 5.31 11.68 25.02
CA GLU A 41 6.14 10.95 25.99
C GLU A 41 5.81 9.44 26.04
N ASN A 42 4.56 9.06 25.76
CA ASN A 42 4.16 7.65 25.69
C ASN A 42 4.53 6.97 24.36
N GLY A 43 5.20 7.69 23.45
CA GLY A 43 5.70 7.18 22.18
C GLY A 43 4.71 7.30 21.01
N LEU A 44 3.50 7.85 21.19
CA LEU A 44 2.56 8.09 20.10
C LEU A 44 3.13 9.11 19.11
N GLU A 45 3.20 8.73 17.85
CA GLU A 45 3.59 9.62 16.77
C GLU A 45 2.38 10.41 16.23
N ILE A 46 2.54 11.71 16.01
CA ILE A 46 1.51 12.59 15.49
C ILE A 46 1.99 13.21 14.20
N VAL A 47 1.14 13.20 13.18
CA VAL A 47 1.41 13.79 11.88
C VAL A 47 0.26 14.74 11.51
N ALA A 48 0.56 16.03 11.37
CA ALA A 48 -0.38 17.04 10.93
C ALA A 48 -0.04 17.48 9.50
N ILE A 49 -1.03 17.43 8.59
CA ILE A 49 -0.87 17.76 7.16
C ILE A 49 -1.88 18.84 6.78
N PRO A 50 -1.52 20.13 6.97
CA PRO A 50 -2.40 21.25 6.59
C PRO A 50 -2.51 21.38 5.07
N MET A 51 -3.69 21.16 4.50
CA MET A 51 -3.92 21.27 3.05
C MET A 51 -4.37 22.67 2.64
N LYS A 52 -4.96 23.47 3.56
CA LYS A 52 -5.39 24.86 3.36
C LYS A 52 -6.21 25.07 2.08
N ASN A 53 -7.07 24.13 1.74
CA ASN A 53 -7.90 24.15 0.53
C ASN A 53 -9.29 24.78 0.75
N GLY A 54 -9.60 25.28 1.96
CA GLY A 54 -10.85 25.92 2.32
C GLY A 54 -12.08 24.99 2.28
N SER A 55 -11.87 23.68 2.22
CA SER A 55 -12.96 22.70 2.16
C SER A 55 -13.69 22.52 3.49
N ASN A 56 -13.08 22.92 4.60
CA ASN A 56 -13.51 22.61 5.96
C ASN A 56 -13.67 21.10 6.23
N VAL A 57 -12.99 20.25 5.45
CA VAL A 57 -13.02 18.79 5.57
C VAL A 57 -11.66 18.26 6.00
N ILE A 58 -11.67 17.31 6.92
CA ILE A 58 -10.49 16.64 7.43
C ILE A 58 -10.66 15.13 7.36
N SER A 59 -9.54 14.42 7.34
CA SER A 59 -9.43 13.03 7.75
C SER A 59 -8.65 12.96 9.05
N THR A 60 -9.17 12.24 10.03
CA THR A 60 -8.51 11.91 11.29
C THR A 60 -8.28 10.41 11.29
N ASP A 61 -7.03 9.99 11.22
CA ASP A 61 -6.63 8.62 10.96
C ASP A 61 -5.75 8.09 12.09
N VAL A 62 -5.95 6.83 12.46
CA VAL A 62 -5.07 6.11 13.38
C VAL A 62 -4.54 4.87 12.68
N PHE A 63 -3.22 4.77 12.61
CA PHE A 63 -2.51 3.61 12.09
C PHE A 63 -1.85 2.87 13.24
N TYR A 64 -2.05 1.55 13.29
CA TYR A 64 -1.28 0.67 14.16
C TYR A 64 -0.23 -0.08 13.34
N LYS A 65 1.02 -0.09 13.83
CA LYS A 65 2.16 -0.76 13.18
C LYS A 65 2.07 -2.29 13.34
N VAL A 66 0.92 -2.84 12.99
CA VAL A 66 0.59 -4.28 13.08
C VAL A 66 -0.45 -4.65 12.04
N GLY A 67 -0.20 -5.75 11.33
CA GLY A 67 -1.11 -6.33 10.34
C GLY A 67 -1.03 -7.86 10.35
N SER A 68 -1.50 -8.51 9.29
CA SER A 68 -1.45 -9.97 9.21
C SER A 68 -0.03 -10.54 9.20
N ARG A 69 0.96 -9.73 8.86
CA ARG A 69 2.40 -10.05 8.92
C ARG A 69 2.87 -10.39 10.35
N ASP A 70 2.25 -9.79 11.35
CA ASP A 70 2.65 -9.92 12.76
C ASP A 70 1.91 -11.06 13.48
N GLU A 71 1.05 -11.76 12.76
CA GLU A 71 0.30 -12.91 13.26
C GLU A 71 1.18 -14.17 13.37
N LYS A 72 0.73 -15.10 14.19
CA LYS A 72 1.38 -16.40 14.38
C LYS A 72 0.65 -17.48 13.59
N MET A 73 1.37 -18.50 13.15
CA MET A 73 0.80 -19.71 12.56
C MET A 73 -0.28 -20.29 13.49
N GLY A 74 -1.46 -20.60 12.94
CA GLY A 74 -2.62 -21.06 13.71
C GLY A 74 -3.51 -19.94 14.28
N LYS A 75 -3.12 -18.67 14.05
CA LYS A 75 -3.86 -17.46 14.48
C LYS A 75 -3.98 -16.44 13.34
N SER A 76 -3.96 -16.91 12.08
CA SER A 76 -4.10 -16.02 10.93
C SER A 76 -5.48 -15.38 10.90
N GLY A 77 -5.55 -14.10 10.51
CA GLY A 77 -6.77 -13.30 10.46
C GLY A 77 -7.14 -12.59 11.76
N ILE A 78 -6.34 -12.74 12.84
CA ILE A 78 -6.64 -12.15 14.14
C ILE A 78 -6.57 -10.61 14.13
N ALA A 79 -5.70 -10.03 13.30
CA ALA A 79 -5.61 -8.59 13.10
C ALA A 79 -6.91 -8.03 12.50
N HIS A 80 -7.47 -8.73 11.51
CA HIS A 80 -8.75 -8.37 10.88
C HIS A 80 -9.93 -8.58 11.85
N MET A 81 -9.93 -9.66 12.62
CA MET A 81 -10.94 -9.87 13.66
C MET A 81 -10.93 -8.74 14.69
N LEU A 82 -9.76 -8.27 15.10
CA LEU A 82 -9.64 -7.14 16.03
C LEU A 82 -10.12 -5.83 15.39
N GLU A 83 -9.94 -5.64 14.08
CA GLU A 83 -10.53 -4.50 13.35
C GLU A 83 -12.05 -4.46 13.53
N HIS A 84 -12.75 -5.59 13.34
CA HIS A 84 -14.20 -5.69 13.56
C HIS A 84 -14.59 -5.38 15.00
N LEU A 85 -13.85 -5.92 15.96
CA LEU A 85 -14.14 -5.73 17.38
C LEU A 85 -13.80 -4.32 17.88
N ASN A 86 -12.95 -3.59 17.18
CA ASN A 86 -12.57 -2.24 17.59
C ASN A 86 -13.74 -1.24 17.58
N PHE A 87 -14.79 -1.51 16.81
CA PHE A 87 -16.02 -0.71 16.78
C PHE A 87 -17.12 -1.24 17.70
N LYS A 88 -16.83 -2.20 18.58
CA LYS A 88 -17.79 -2.71 19.57
C LYS A 88 -17.76 -1.83 20.84
N SER A 89 -18.06 -2.41 21.99
CA SER A 89 -18.16 -1.61 23.22
C SER A 89 -16.81 -1.22 23.82
N THR A 90 -16.75 -0.01 24.35
CA THR A 90 -15.71 0.44 25.27
C THR A 90 -16.25 0.51 26.70
N LYS A 91 -15.45 0.98 27.66
CA LYS A 91 -15.96 1.29 29.01
C LYS A 91 -16.96 2.46 28.98
N ASN A 92 -16.88 3.33 27.99
CA ASN A 92 -17.62 4.57 27.87
C ASN A 92 -18.75 4.50 26.83
N LEU A 93 -18.63 3.64 25.83
CA LEU A 93 -19.56 3.51 24.69
C LEU A 93 -20.12 2.11 24.57
N LYS A 94 -21.40 1.99 24.22
CA LYS A 94 -22.02 0.73 23.83
C LYS A 94 -21.64 0.35 22.39
N ALA A 95 -21.77 -0.92 22.05
CA ALA A 95 -21.60 -1.39 20.68
C ALA A 95 -22.51 -0.62 19.71
N GLY A 96 -21.93 -0.08 18.62
CA GLY A 96 -22.63 0.74 17.63
C GLY A 96 -22.72 2.23 17.96
N GLU A 97 -22.50 2.65 19.22
CA GLU A 97 -22.62 4.05 19.64
C GLU A 97 -21.51 4.92 19.03
N PHE A 98 -20.33 4.36 18.77
CA PHE A 98 -19.25 5.03 18.02
C PHE A 98 -19.77 5.50 16.64
N ASP A 99 -20.37 4.60 15.87
CA ASP A 99 -20.91 4.91 14.55
C ASP A 99 -22.06 5.91 14.59
N GLU A 100 -22.93 5.81 15.60
CA GLU A 100 -24.04 6.76 15.81
C GLU A 100 -23.52 8.16 16.08
N ILE A 101 -22.49 8.31 16.92
CA ILE A 101 -21.85 9.60 17.21
C ILE A 101 -21.21 10.19 15.96
N VAL A 102 -20.44 9.38 15.21
CA VAL A 102 -19.80 9.83 13.96
C VAL A 102 -20.84 10.29 12.94
N LYS A 103 -21.89 9.51 12.73
CA LYS A 103 -23.02 9.90 11.85
C LYS A 103 -23.74 11.13 12.37
N GLY A 104 -23.90 11.24 13.68
CA GLY A 104 -24.59 12.37 14.34
C GLY A 104 -23.94 13.72 14.07
N PHE A 105 -22.61 13.80 13.91
CA PHE A 105 -21.94 15.02 13.50
C PHE A 105 -21.66 15.12 11.98
N GLY A 106 -22.26 14.23 11.17
CA GLY A 106 -22.13 14.21 9.72
C GLY A 106 -20.80 13.65 9.22
N GLY A 107 -20.13 12.84 10.04
CA GLY A 107 -18.89 12.15 9.66
C GLY A 107 -19.16 10.79 8.99
N MET A 108 -18.08 10.25 8.44
CA MET A 108 -18.00 8.89 7.90
C MET A 108 -16.76 8.23 8.47
N ASN A 109 -16.86 6.99 8.91
CA ASN A 109 -15.72 6.20 9.38
C ASN A 109 -15.59 4.89 8.58
N ASN A 110 -14.40 4.37 8.56
CA ASN A 110 -14.11 3.03 8.08
C ASN A 110 -12.77 2.55 8.66
N ALA A 111 -12.44 1.27 8.41
CA ALA A 111 -11.16 0.69 8.74
C ALA A 111 -10.69 -0.28 7.66
N SER A 112 -9.44 -0.67 7.73
CA SER A 112 -8.85 -1.70 6.87
C SER A 112 -7.67 -2.36 7.55
N THR A 113 -7.56 -3.67 7.40
CA THR A 113 -6.40 -4.45 7.79
C THR A 113 -5.61 -4.87 6.55
N SER A 114 -4.34 -4.45 6.50
CA SER A 114 -3.42 -4.87 5.46
C SER A 114 -2.44 -5.94 5.99
N PHE A 115 -1.46 -6.31 5.17
CA PHE A 115 -0.38 -7.19 5.62
C PHE A 115 0.48 -6.53 6.70
N ASP A 116 0.79 -5.24 6.56
CA ASP A 116 1.80 -4.54 7.36
C ASP A 116 1.24 -3.64 8.47
N TYR A 117 -0.04 -3.23 8.37
CA TYR A 117 -0.66 -2.30 9.31
C TYR A 117 -2.18 -2.45 9.35
N THR A 118 -2.79 -1.91 10.41
CA THR A 118 -4.24 -1.71 10.51
C THR A 118 -4.53 -0.22 10.60
N HIS A 119 -5.52 0.25 9.85
CA HIS A 119 -5.85 1.65 9.65
C HIS A 119 -7.31 1.92 9.97
N TYR A 120 -7.57 2.95 10.76
CA TYR A 120 -8.89 3.45 11.12
C TYR A 120 -8.97 4.92 10.76
N TYR A 121 -10.10 5.38 10.23
CA TYR A 121 -10.25 6.80 9.94
C TYR A 121 -11.68 7.32 10.15
N ILE A 122 -11.78 8.61 10.46
CA ILE A 122 -13.00 9.40 10.46
C ILE A 122 -12.79 10.59 9.52
N LYS A 123 -13.62 10.65 8.46
CA LYS A 123 -13.73 11.81 7.60
C LYS A 123 -14.87 12.70 8.11
N SER A 124 -14.60 13.96 8.40
CA SER A 124 -15.61 14.89 8.94
C SER A 124 -15.30 16.36 8.63
N ALA A 125 -16.18 17.26 9.06
CA ALA A 125 -15.85 18.69 9.10
C ALA A 125 -14.76 18.97 10.14
N SER A 126 -13.86 19.93 9.88
CA SER A 126 -12.69 20.24 10.73
C SER A 126 -13.04 20.56 12.18
N LYS A 127 -14.21 21.21 12.43
CA LYS A 127 -14.73 21.46 13.79
C LYS A 127 -14.94 20.20 14.65
N ASN A 128 -15.01 19.02 14.04
CA ASN A 128 -15.24 17.73 14.73
C ASN A 128 -13.93 16.98 15.04
N MET A 129 -12.76 17.58 14.74
CA MET A 129 -11.45 16.96 14.98
C MET A 129 -11.27 16.50 16.43
N ASP A 130 -11.53 17.36 17.39
CA ASP A 130 -11.37 17.06 18.81
C ASP A 130 -12.23 15.86 19.24
N LYS A 131 -13.50 15.82 18.75
CA LYS A 131 -14.40 14.66 19.03
C LYS A 131 -13.94 13.39 18.33
N SER A 132 -13.42 13.47 17.12
CA SER A 132 -12.87 12.28 16.42
C SER A 132 -11.66 11.71 17.16
N LEU A 133 -10.78 12.58 17.68
CA LEU A 133 -9.61 12.18 18.47
C LEU A 133 -10.01 11.59 19.84
N GLU A 134 -11.01 12.17 20.51
CA GLU A 134 -11.61 11.61 21.74
C GLU A 134 -12.11 10.19 21.52
N LEU A 135 -12.85 9.97 20.43
CA LEU A 135 -13.38 8.64 20.09
C LEU A 135 -12.25 7.62 19.84
N PHE A 136 -11.22 7.98 19.08
CA PHE A 136 -10.11 7.07 18.83
C PHE A 136 -9.26 6.80 20.08
N SER A 137 -9.09 7.76 20.96
CA SER A 137 -8.38 7.53 22.22
C SER A 137 -9.17 6.57 23.12
N ASP A 138 -10.49 6.67 23.12
CA ASP A 138 -11.37 5.74 23.88
C ASP A 138 -11.31 4.32 23.32
N LEU A 139 -11.28 4.15 21.99
CA LEU A 139 -11.08 2.83 21.37
C LEU A 139 -9.70 2.25 21.73
N MET A 140 -8.65 3.06 21.76
CA MET A 140 -7.31 2.58 22.10
C MET A 140 -7.17 2.15 23.56
N GLU A 141 -7.77 2.89 24.51
CA GLU A 141 -7.58 2.69 25.93
C GLU A 141 -8.66 1.80 26.59
N ASN A 142 -9.90 1.94 26.14
CA ASN A 142 -11.07 1.47 26.88
C ASN A 142 -11.86 0.35 26.21
N LEU A 143 -11.37 -0.22 25.11
CA LEU A 143 -12.02 -1.33 24.42
C LEU A 143 -12.23 -2.51 25.38
N THR A 144 -13.45 -3.05 25.46
CA THR A 144 -13.80 -4.05 26.47
C THR A 144 -13.52 -5.48 26.05
N LEU A 145 -13.58 -5.78 24.74
CA LEU A 145 -13.35 -7.11 24.15
C LEU A 145 -14.11 -8.20 24.89
N LYS A 146 -15.43 -8.11 24.94
CA LYS A 146 -16.31 -9.07 25.60
C LYS A 146 -16.51 -10.32 24.77
N ASP A 147 -16.56 -11.48 25.42
CA ASP A 147 -16.80 -12.75 24.71
C ASP A 147 -18.17 -12.80 24.02
N GLU A 148 -19.20 -12.20 24.65
CA GLU A 148 -20.54 -12.09 24.05
C GLU A 148 -20.60 -11.23 22.79
N GLU A 149 -19.65 -10.33 22.57
CA GLU A 149 -19.51 -9.55 21.32
C GLU A 149 -18.59 -10.26 20.31
N PHE A 150 -17.61 -10.99 20.81
CA PHE A 150 -16.65 -11.74 19.99
C PHE A 150 -17.31 -12.94 19.28
N GLN A 151 -18.10 -13.75 19.98
CA GLN A 151 -18.63 -14.98 19.41
C GLN A 151 -19.48 -14.74 18.15
N PRO A 152 -20.48 -13.82 18.14
CA PRO A 152 -21.23 -13.54 16.92
C PRO A 152 -20.38 -12.86 15.86
N GLU A 153 -19.41 -12.00 16.22
CA GLU A 153 -18.58 -11.33 15.24
C GLU A 153 -17.60 -12.28 14.55
N ARG A 154 -17.10 -13.30 15.25
CA ARG A 154 -16.33 -14.38 14.64
C ARG A 154 -17.11 -15.10 13.54
N ASP A 155 -18.40 -15.32 13.74
CA ASP A 155 -19.27 -15.91 12.73
C ASP A 155 -19.46 -14.96 11.53
N VAL A 156 -19.54 -13.64 11.75
CA VAL A 156 -19.56 -12.62 10.68
C VAL A 156 -18.29 -12.69 9.86
N VAL A 157 -17.10 -12.72 10.48
CA VAL A 157 -15.80 -12.84 9.78
C VAL A 157 -15.73 -14.18 9.03
N ALA A 158 -16.25 -15.27 9.59
CA ALA A 158 -16.31 -16.56 8.90
C ALA A 158 -17.20 -16.50 7.65
N GLU A 159 -18.36 -15.79 7.69
CA GLU A 159 -19.21 -15.58 6.52
C GLU A 159 -18.52 -14.67 5.49
N GLU A 160 -17.86 -13.61 5.93
CA GLU A 160 -17.06 -12.75 5.03
C GLU A 160 -15.97 -13.55 4.32
N ARG A 161 -15.26 -14.42 5.04
CA ARG A 161 -14.28 -15.33 4.43
C ARG A 161 -14.93 -16.23 3.38
N ARG A 162 -16.11 -16.81 3.65
CA ARG A 162 -16.83 -17.60 2.67
C ARG A 162 -17.19 -16.77 1.44
N TRP A 163 -17.74 -15.59 1.66
CA TRP A 163 -18.20 -14.73 0.57
C TRP A 163 -17.06 -14.16 -0.27
N ARG A 164 -16.02 -13.62 0.37
CA ARG A 164 -14.91 -12.98 -0.34
C ARG A 164 -13.90 -13.96 -0.93
N THR A 165 -13.75 -15.12 -0.31
CA THR A 165 -12.68 -16.07 -0.66
C THR A 165 -13.23 -17.43 -1.06
N ASP A 166 -13.89 -18.16 -0.14
CA ASP A 166 -14.14 -19.57 -0.37
C ASP A 166 -15.18 -19.83 -1.47
N ASN A 167 -16.18 -18.96 -1.62
CA ASN A 167 -17.23 -19.03 -2.64
C ASN A 167 -16.97 -18.07 -3.82
N ASN A 168 -15.91 -17.28 -3.80
CA ASN A 168 -15.52 -16.38 -4.86
C ASN A 168 -14.28 -16.95 -5.59
N PRO A 169 -14.40 -17.39 -6.84
CA PRO A 169 -13.28 -18.00 -7.56
C PRO A 169 -12.05 -17.11 -7.67
N MET A 170 -12.23 -15.79 -7.91
CA MET A 170 -11.13 -14.83 -7.97
C MET A 170 -10.46 -14.62 -6.59
N GLY A 171 -11.26 -14.46 -5.53
CA GLY A 171 -10.74 -14.35 -4.17
C GLY A 171 -10.03 -15.63 -3.72
N TYR A 172 -10.55 -16.79 -4.11
CA TYR A 172 -9.90 -18.08 -3.84
C TYR A 172 -8.59 -18.22 -4.61
N LEU A 173 -8.55 -17.83 -5.89
CA LEU A 173 -7.33 -17.80 -6.69
C LEU A 173 -6.26 -16.93 -6.05
N GLN A 174 -6.61 -15.71 -5.63
CA GLN A 174 -5.69 -14.80 -4.95
C GLN A 174 -5.17 -15.40 -3.63
N PHE A 175 -6.06 -15.94 -2.80
CA PHE A 175 -5.66 -16.61 -1.56
C PHE A 175 -4.67 -17.75 -1.83
N ARG A 176 -4.95 -18.60 -2.83
CA ARG A 176 -4.06 -19.69 -3.21
C ARG A 176 -2.75 -19.21 -3.81
N LEU A 177 -2.75 -18.05 -4.48
CA LEU A 177 -1.53 -17.43 -4.98
C LEU A 177 -0.56 -17.12 -3.83
N PHE A 178 -1.03 -16.42 -2.80
CA PHE A 178 -0.22 -16.11 -1.61
C PHE A 178 0.26 -17.36 -0.89
N ASN A 179 -0.61 -18.35 -0.69
CA ASN A 179 -0.25 -19.63 -0.05
C ASN A 179 0.86 -20.40 -0.78
N ASN A 180 1.05 -20.17 -2.06
CA ASN A 180 2.06 -20.87 -2.86
C ASN A 180 3.27 -19.97 -3.19
N ALA A 181 3.09 -18.66 -3.25
CA ALA A 181 4.18 -17.72 -3.41
C ALA A 181 5.11 -17.74 -2.19
N TYR A 182 4.55 -17.61 -1.00
CA TYR A 182 5.30 -17.64 0.26
C TYR A 182 5.14 -19.00 0.94
N ILE A 183 6.24 -19.60 1.36
CA ILE A 183 6.25 -20.90 2.06
C ILE A 183 6.51 -20.77 3.55
N TYR A 184 7.16 -19.70 3.97
CA TYR A 184 7.59 -19.52 5.35
C TYR A 184 7.22 -18.15 5.95
N HIS A 185 7.23 -17.07 5.17
CA HIS A 185 6.87 -15.73 5.62
C HIS A 185 5.37 -15.61 5.90
N PRO A 186 4.91 -14.83 6.91
CA PRO A 186 3.48 -14.62 7.21
C PRO A 186 2.66 -14.02 6.08
N TYR A 187 3.25 -13.46 5.03
CA TYR A 187 2.52 -13.12 3.81
C TYR A 187 1.90 -14.34 3.11
N HIS A 188 2.21 -15.55 3.60
CA HIS A 188 1.60 -16.80 3.18
C HIS A 188 0.07 -16.82 3.33
N TRP A 189 -0.49 -16.13 4.33
CA TRP A 189 -1.94 -15.93 4.45
C TRP A 189 -2.33 -14.48 4.19
N THR A 190 -3.53 -14.29 3.64
CA THR A 190 -4.10 -12.95 3.45
C THR A 190 -4.70 -12.46 4.77
N PRO A 191 -4.96 -11.14 4.93
CA PRO A 191 -5.49 -10.59 6.18
C PRO A 191 -6.78 -11.26 6.71
N ILE A 192 -7.60 -11.85 5.85
CA ILE A 192 -8.79 -12.60 6.28
C ILE A 192 -8.44 -13.91 7.00
N GLY A 193 -7.24 -14.45 6.83
CA GLY A 193 -6.77 -15.68 7.48
C GLY A 193 -7.36 -16.98 6.92
N PHE A 194 -7.00 -18.11 7.55
CA PHE A 194 -7.55 -19.44 7.24
C PHE A 194 -8.83 -19.70 8.02
N MET A 195 -9.81 -20.35 7.39
CA MET A 195 -11.07 -20.72 8.04
C MET A 195 -10.88 -21.57 9.30
N SER A 196 -9.87 -22.45 9.32
CA SER A 196 -9.53 -23.25 10.50
C SER A 196 -9.12 -22.39 11.68
N ASP A 197 -8.34 -21.35 11.43
CA ASP A 197 -7.86 -20.43 12.45
C ASP A 197 -9.01 -19.56 12.98
N ILE A 198 -9.85 -19.03 12.06
CA ILE A 198 -11.06 -18.28 12.41
C ILE A 198 -11.93 -19.03 13.40
N LYS A 199 -12.17 -20.33 13.14
CA LYS A 199 -12.99 -21.18 14.02
C LYS A 199 -12.35 -21.47 15.39
N ASN A 200 -11.02 -21.37 15.47
CA ASN A 200 -10.24 -21.73 16.66
C ASN A 200 -9.73 -20.52 17.47
N TRP A 201 -10.08 -19.28 17.08
CA TRP A 201 -9.75 -18.12 17.90
C TRP A 201 -10.51 -18.15 19.22
N THR A 202 -9.87 -17.65 20.26
CA THR A 202 -10.46 -17.39 21.56
C THR A 202 -10.46 -15.88 21.83
N ILE A 203 -11.32 -15.44 22.75
CA ILE A 203 -11.32 -14.02 23.15
C ILE A 203 -9.98 -13.62 23.82
N GLU A 204 -9.30 -14.55 24.47
CA GLU A 204 -7.99 -14.36 25.09
C GLU A 204 -6.92 -14.10 24.03
N ASP A 205 -6.96 -14.77 22.87
CA ASP A 205 -6.07 -14.49 21.73
C ASP A 205 -6.24 -13.05 21.25
N ILE A 206 -7.48 -12.57 21.17
CA ILE A 206 -7.80 -11.20 20.74
C ILE A 206 -7.29 -10.19 21.78
N ARG A 207 -7.53 -10.44 23.08
CA ARG A 207 -7.09 -9.59 24.18
C ARG A 207 -5.56 -9.51 24.25
N ASP A 208 -4.89 -10.63 24.01
CA ASP A 208 -3.41 -10.68 23.98
C ASP A 208 -2.87 -9.87 22.81
N PHE A 209 -3.46 -10.03 21.61
CA PHE A 209 -3.08 -9.29 20.41
C PHE A 209 -3.32 -7.79 20.57
N HIS A 210 -4.51 -7.39 21.07
CA HIS A 210 -4.85 -6.00 21.35
C HIS A 210 -3.85 -5.39 22.35
N SER A 211 -3.68 -6.02 23.53
CA SER A 211 -2.79 -5.50 24.56
C SER A 211 -1.31 -5.44 24.15
N THR A 212 -0.91 -6.22 23.14
CA THR A 212 0.45 -6.21 22.61
C THR A 212 0.65 -5.08 21.61
N TYR A 213 -0.30 -4.85 20.72
CA TYR A 213 -0.07 -4.00 19.54
C TYR A 213 -0.88 -2.70 19.52
N TYR A 214 -2.06 -2.63 20.19
CA TYR A 214 -2.94 -1.44 20.21
C TYR A 214 -2.59 -0.54 21.38
N GLN A 215 -1.50 0.21 21.22
CA GLN A 215 -0.95 1.08 22.27
C GLN A 215 -0.17 2.24 21.65
N PRO A 216 0.02 3.37 22.38
CA PRO A 216 0.60 4.59 21.84
C PRO A 216 1.94 4.40 21.10
N LYS A 217 2.91 3.70 21.69
CA LYS A 217 4.24 3.52 21.07
C LYS A 217 4.22 2.69 19.77
N ASN A 218 3.09 2.08 19.42
CA ASN A 218 2.88 1.32 18.18
C ASN A 218 1.88 1.96 17.23
N ALA A 219 1.51 3.22 17.49
CA ALA A 219 0.48 3.90 16.72
C ALA A 219 0.98 5.24 16.17
N ILE A 220 0.37 5.66 15.09
CA ILE A 220 0.54 6.97 14.46
C ILE A 220 -0.84 7.59 14.29
N VAL A 221 -1.03 8.80 14.78
CA VAL A 221 -2.21 9.62 14.48
C VAL A 221 -1.86 10.56 13.34
N VAL A 222 -2.62 10.49 12.24
CA VAL A 222 -2.47 11.37 11.09
C VAL A 222 -3.73 12.21 10.95
N VAL A 223 -3.57 13.53 10.87
CA VAL A 223 -4.68 14.44 10.58
C VAL A 223 -4.34 15.26 9.36
N ALA A 224 -5.14 15.12 8.30
CA ALA A 224 -4.95 15.85 7.06
C ALA A 224 -6.19 16.64 6.67
N GLY A 225 -6.01 17.81 6.06
CA GLY A 225 -7.10 18.64 5.55
C GLY A 225 -7.01 20.10 5.99
N ASP A 226 -8.16 20.72 6.18
CA ASP A 226 -8.25 22.14 6.57
C ASP A 226 -8.07 22.30 8.09
N ILE A 227 -6.81 22.31 8.51
CA ILE A 227 -6.36 22.26 9.90
C ILE A 227 -5.23 23.27 10.17
N ASP A 228 -5.03 23.59 11.45
CA ASP A 228 -3.79 24.16 12.00
C ASP A 228 -2.99 23.09 12.75
N GLU A 229 -1.69 23.01 12.48
CA GLU A 229 -0.83 21.95 13.06
C GLU A 229 -0.73 22.04 14.60
N LYS A 230 -0.81 23.23 15.18
CA LYS A 230 -0.74 23.42 16.63
C LYS A 230 -2.02 22.95 17.32
N GLU A 231 -3.16 23.20 16.67
CA GLU A 231 -4.46 22.70 17.16
C GLU A 231 -4.49 21.16 17.13
N VAL A 232 -3.97 20.54 16.05
CA VAL A 232 -3.83 19.08 15.98
C VAL A 232 -2.98 18.55 17.13
N PHE A 233 -1.78 19.10 17.31
CA PHE A 233 -0.88 18.64 18.37
C PHE A 233 -1.49 18.82 19.76
N ALA A 234 -2.15 19.93 20.03
CA ALA A 234 -2.81 20.19 21.30
C ALA A 234 -3.97 19.22 21.57
N SER A 235 -4.80 18.96 20.56
CA SER A 235 -5.95 18.07 20.68
C SER A 235 -5.53 16.61 20.82
N VAL A 236 -4.54 16.13 20.06
CA VAL A 236 -4.00 14.77 20.23
C VAL A 236 -3.35 14.63 21.62
N GLU A 237 -2.54 15.57 22.05
CA GLU A 237 -1.94 15.54 23.39
C GLU A 237 -3.00 15.49 24.50
N LYS A 238 -4.07 16.29 24.39
CA LYS A 238 -5.19 16.31 25.33
C LYS A 238 -5.81 14.93 25.54
N HIS A 239 -6.03 14.17 24.46
CA HIS A 239 -6.74 12.89 24.50
C HIS A 239 -5.82 11.68 24.71
N PHE A 240 -4.58 11.72 24.23
CA PHE A 240 -3.72 10.53 24.19
C PHE A 240 -2.55 10.53 25.17
N LYS A 241 -2.16 11.64 25.79
CA LYS A 241 -0.96 11.73 26.64
C LYS A 241 -0.99 10.78 27.82
N ASP A 242 -2.18 10.52 28.39
CA ASP A 242 -2.35 9.68 29.58
C ASP A 242 -2.63 8.23 29.23
N VAL A 243 -2.84 7.89 27.95
CA VAL A 243 -3.00 6.52 27.47
C VAL A 243 -1.69 5.76 27.66
N LYS A 244 -1.77 4.62 28.35
CA LYS A 244 -0.59 3.87 28.77
C LYS A 244 -0.22 2.78 27.77
N ASN A 245 1.08 2.53 27.63
CA ASN A 245 1.56 1.33 26.99
C ASN A 245 1.35 0.13 27.91
N THR A 246 0.86 -0.97 27.38
CA THR A 246 0.43 -2.15 28.15
C THR A 246 1.46 -3.24 28.20
N LYS A 247 2.13 -3.54 27.08
CA LYS A 247 3.14 -4.61 26.96
C LYS A 247 4.32 -4.16 26.12
N ASP A 248 5.42 -4.88 26.24
CA ASP A 248 6.52 -4.74 25.29
C ASP A 248 6.10 -5.28 23.92
N ILE A 249 6.37 -4.49 22.90
CA ILE A 249 6.14 -4.92 21.52
C ILE A 249 7.26 -5.91 21.17
N PRO A 250 6.94 -7.10 20.65
CA PRO A 250 7.95 -8.03 20.18
C PRO A 250 8.92 -7.35 19.23
N ALA A 251 10.19 -7.71 19.29
CA ALA A 251 11.17 -7.21 18.33
C ALA A 251 10.63 -7.43 16.91
N LYS A 252 10.61 -6.35 16.10
CA LYS A 252 10.01 -6.36 14.76
C LYS A 252 10.75 -7.22 13.74
N ASN A 253 11.86 -7.83 14.13
CA ASN A 253 12.53 -8.81 13.31
C ASN A 253 11.72 -10.09 13.31
N LEU A 254 10.92 -10.28 12.29
CA LEU A 254 10.37 -11.59 12.00
C LEU A 254 11.55 -12.56 11.91
N HIS A 255 11.48 -13.64 12.67
CA HIS A 255 12.48 -14.71 12.57
C HIS A 255 12.33 -15.51 11.28
N THR A 256 11.29 -15.19 10.49
CA THR A 256 10.89 -15.89 9.27
C THR A 256 11.24 -15.04 8.05
N VAL A 257 12.38 -15.31 7.48
CA VAL A 257 12.77 -14.76 6.17
C VAL A 257 12.32 -15.73 5.09
N GLU A 258 11.53 -15.27 4.10
CA GLU A 258 11.17 -16.11 2.98
C GLU A 258 12.43 -16.58 2.25
N PRO A 259 12.64 -17.88 2.06
CA PRO A 259 13.78 -18.39 1.34
C PRO A 259 13.70 -17.98 -0.14
N LYS A 260 14.86 -17.72 -0.74
CA LYS A 260 14.92 -17.39 -2.16
C LYS A 260 14.31 -18.53 -2.97
N GLN A 261 13.38 -18.19 -3.87
CA GLN A 261 12.82 -19.15 -4.80
C GLN A 261 13.88 -19.52 -5.86
N ASP A 262 14.11 -20.80 -6.07
CA ASP A 262 15.14 -21.36 -6.96
C ASP A 262 14.56 -22.14 -8.15
N GLY A 263 13.22 -22.17 -8.30
CA GLY A 263 12.53 -22.84 -9.39
C GLY A 263 11.09 -22.38 -9.56
N GLU A 264 10.52 -22.61 -10.76
CA GLU A 264 9.12 -22.36 -11.04
C GLU A 264 8.20 -23.19 -10.14
N LYS A 265 7.20 -22.57 -9.53
CA LYS A 265 6.11 -23.24 -8.84
C LYS A 265 4.84 -23.21 -9.71
N ARG A 266 4.15 -24.34 -9.83
CA ARG A 266 2.89 -24.43 -10.58
C ARG A 266 1.85 -25.21 -9.79
N VAL A 267 0.66 -24.62 -9.69
CA VAL A 267 -0.46 -25.21 -8.95
C VAL A 267 -1.71 -25.15 -9.81
N MET A 268 -2.37 -26.29 -9.92
CA MET A 268 -3.68 -26.42 -10.53
C MET A 268 -4.71 -26.61 -9.43
N ILE A 269 -5.78 -25.85 -9.45
CA ILE A 269 -6.91 -25.97 -8.52
C ILE A 269 -8.20 -26.18 -9.31
N ASN A 270 -8.99 -27.16 -8.89
CA ASN A 270 -10.33 -27.39 -9.42
C ASN A 270 -11.34 -26.68 -8.53
N LYS A 271 -12.20 -25.87 -9.12
CA LYS A 271 -13.20 -25.10 -8.41
C LYS A 271 -14.45 -24.97 -9.28
N ASP A 272 -15.61 -24.94 -8.66
CA ASP A 272 -16.84 -24.59 -9.37
C ASP A 272 -16.74 -23.13 -9.86
N SER A 273 -16.48 -23.01 -11.17
CA SER A 273 -16.29 -21.74 -11.88
C SER A 273 -16.83 -21.90 -13.30
N GLN A 274 -17.39 -20.82 -13.83
CA GLN A 274 -17.87 -20.81 -15.22
C GLN A 274 -16.73 -20.82 -16.25
N VAL A 275 -15.59 -20.22 -15.87
CA VAL A 275 -14.42 -20.03 -16.72
C VAL A 275 -13.13 -20.33 -15.97
N GLU A 276 -12.05 -20.53 -16.69
CA GLU A 276 -10.72 -20.65 -16.11
C GLU A 276 -10.18 -19.29 -15.65
N MET A 277 -9.31 -19.32 -14.67
CA MET A 277 -8.63 -18.13 -14.16
C MET A 277 -7.14 -18.43 -13.97
N LEU A 278 -6.33 -17.39 -14.16
CA LEU A 278 -4.88 -17.47 -14.07
C LEU A 278 -4.36 -16.41 -13.09
N ALA A 279 -3.42 -16.81 -12.24
CA ALA A 279 -2.58 -15.89 -11.50
C ALA A 279 -1.11 -16.28 -11.67
N ILE A 280 -0.26 -15.29 -11.95
CA ILE A 280 1.19 -15.46 -12.01
C ILE A 280 1.81 -14.43 -11.08
N THR A 281 2.78 -14.82 -10.27
CA THR A 281 3.49 -13.87 -9.42
C THR A 281 5.00 -14.12 -9.41
N TYR A 282 5.73 -13.05 -9.08
CA TYR A 282 7.18 -13.02 -8.96
C TYR A 282 7.54 -12.28 -7.67
N HIS A 283 8.49 -12.81 -6.89
CA HIS A 283 9.02 -12.07 -5.73
C HIS A 283 9.76 -10.82 -6.18
N ILE A 284 9.53 -9.73 -5.46
CA ILE A 284 10.15 -8.42 -5.66
C ILE A 284 10.72 -7.92 -4.33
N PRO A 285 11.62 -6.92 -4.33
CA PRO A 285 12.14 -6.36 -3.08
C PRO A 285 11.05 -5.64 -2.27
N ASN A 286 11.40 -5.23 -1.06
CA ASN A 286 10.52 -4.45 -0.18
C ASN A 286 10.27 -3.02 -0.72
N PHE A 287 9.32 -2.30 -0.11
CA PHE A 287 8.85 -0.98 -0.54
C PHE A 287 9.94 0.12 -0.54
N GLU A 288 11.05 -0.08 0.15
CA GLU A 288 12.14 0.90 0.24
C GLU A 288 13.14 0.81 -0.92
N HIS A 289 13.08 -0.28 -1.70
CA HIS A 289 14.06 -0.55 -2.74
C HIS A 289 13.91 0.41 -3.92
N GLU A 290 15.03 0.84 -4.50
CA GLU A 290 15.07 1.76 -5.65
C GLU A 290 14.31 1.28 -6.88
N ASP A 291 14.20 -0.03 -7.09
CA ASP A 291 13.47 -0.63 -8.21
C ASP A 291 11.94 -0.49 -8.10
N GLN A 292 11.38 -0.07 -6.95
CA GLN A 292 9.92 -0.04 -6.75
C GLN A 292 9.21 0.91 -7.71
N VAL A 293 9.78 2.07 -7.99
CA VAL A 293 9.18 3.02 -8.95
C VAL A 293 9.11 2.41 -10.35
N ALA A 294 10.16 1.71 -10.78
CA ALA A 294 10.18 1.05 -12.08
C ALA A 294 9.22 -0.16 -12.13
N LEU A 295 9.08 -0.91 -11.04
CA LEU A 295 8.11 -2.01 -10.93
C LEU A 295 6.67 -1.49 -10.97
N SER A 296 6.35 -0.43 -10.24
CA SER A 296 5.02 0.21 -10.27
C SER A 296 4.71 0.74 -11.68
N ALA A 297 5.65 1.44 -12.30
CA ALA A 297 5.52 1.91 -13.65
C ALA A 297 5.34 0.77 -14.68
N LEU A 298 6.03 -0.36 -14.49
CA LEU A 298 5.85 -1.55 -15.31
C LEU A 298 4.44 -2.14 -15.16
N SER A 299 3.88 -2.18 -13.96
CA SER A 299 2.50 -2.66 -13.76
C SER A 299 1.45 -1.77 -14.44
N GLU A 300 1.64 -0.44 -14.37
CA GLU A 300 0.79 0.53 -15.06
C GLU A 300 0.87 0.39 -16.58
N LEU A 301 2.08 0.31 -17.13
CA LEU A 301 2.30 0.12 -18.57
C LEU A 301 1.58 -1.14 -19.08
N LEU A 302 1.63 -2.21 -18.28
CA LEU A 302 1.07 -3.50 -18.65
C LEU A 302 -0.46 -3.52 -18.59
N SER A 303 -1.10 -2.91 -17.58
CA SER A 303 -2.53 -3.14 -17.35
C SER A 303 -3.36 -1.94 -16.92
N SER A 304 -2.77 -0.76 -16.68
CA SER A 304 -3.56 0.40 -16.24
C SER A 304 -4.24 1.11 -17.42
N GLY A 305 -5.57 1.14 -17.39
CA GLY A 305 -6.40 1.79 -18.40
C GLY A 305 -6.47 1.05 -19.74
N LYS A 306 -7.48 1.41 -20.55
CA LYS A 306 -7.81 0.73 -21.82
C LYS A 306 -6.70 0.67 -22.87
N SER A 307 -5.74 1.57 -22.80
CA SER A 307 -4.64 1.65 -23.76
C SER A 307 -3.35 0.97 -23.32
N SER A 308 -3.38 0.29 -22.17
CA SER A 308 -2.25 -0.52 -21.68
C SER A 308 -2.04 -1.77 -22.52
N ILE A 309 -0.84 -2.31 -22.49
CA ILE A 309 -0.41 -3.37 -23.41
C ILE A 309 -1.29 -4.61 -23.31
N LEU A 310 -1.52 -5.13 -22.11
CA LEU A 310 -2.29 -6.37 -21.92
C LEU A 310 -3.80 -6.16 -22.11
N GLN A 311 -4.36 -5.00 -21.70
CA GLN A 311 -5.75 -4.67 -21.92
C GLN A 311 -6.06 -4.68 -23.42
N LYS A 312 -5.27 -3.96 -24.20
CA LYS A 312 -5.43 -3.89 -25.65
C LYS A 312 -5.26 -5.27 -26.30
N LYS A 313 -4.17 -5.98 -25.98
CA LYS A 313 -3.83 -7.26 -26.60
C LYS A 313 -4.83 -8.37 -26.24
N LEU A 314 -5.18 -8.52 -24.95
CA LEU A 314 -5.95 -9.67 -24.48
C LEU A 314 -7.46 -9.45 -24.45
N ILE A 315 -7.93 -8.21 -24.24
CA ILE A 315 -9.36 -7.90 -24.22
C ILE A 315 -9.84 -7.45 -25.60
N ASP A 316 -9.20 -6.42 -26.20
CA ASP A 316 -9.72 -5.79 -27.41
C ASP A 316 -9.39 -6.60 -28.66
N GLU A 317 -8.13 -7.01 -28.85
CA GLU A 317 -7.64 -7.65 -30.07
C GLU A 317 -7.91 -9.16 -30.08
N LYS A 318 -7.42 -9.89 -29.08
CA LYS A 318 -7.52 -11.36 -29.05
C LYS A 318 -8.77 -11.89 -28.35
N ARG A 319 -9.41 -11.09 -27.51
CA ARG A 319 -10.62 -11.45 -26.75
C ARG A 319 -10.47 -12.73 -25.93
N LEU A 320 -9.30 -12.91 -25.35
CA LEU A 320 -8.99 -14.10 -24.52
C LEU A 320 -9.51 -13.94 -23.09
N VAL A 321 -9.61 -12.71 -22.59
CA VAL A 321 -10.00 -12.45 -21.20
C VAL A 321 -11.08 -11.36 -21.12
N ASN A 322 -11.89 -11.40 -20.07
CA ASN A 322 -12.74 -10.28 -19.70
C ASN A 322 -12.07 -9.35 -18.70
N THR A 323 -11.08 -9.86 -17.98
CA THR A 323 -10.32 -9.10 -16.97
C THR A 323 -8.86 -9.53 -17.00
N ILE A 324 -7.95 -8.55 -17.00
CA ILE A 324 -6.51 -8.72 -16.80
C ILE A 324 -5.98 -7.53 -16.04
N TYR A 325 -5.19 -7.78 -15.01
CA TYR A 325 -4.41 -6.73 -14.36
C TYR A 325 -3.04 -7.24 -13.95
N ALA A 326 -2.07 -6.34 -13.96
CA ALA A 326 -0.77 -6.48 -13.35
C ALA A 326 -0.72 -5.54 -12.13
N TYR A 327 -0.11 -5.98 -11.05
CA TYR A 327 -0.04 -5.20 -9.83
C TYR A 327 1.31 -5.39 -9.14
N ASN A 328 1.94 -4.27 -8.79
CA ASN A 328 3.13 -4.23 -7.96
C ASN A 328 2.70 -4.10 -6.49
N MET A 329 2.77 -5.18 -5.74
CA MET A 329 2.45 -5.18 -4.32
C MET A 329 3.71 -4.94 -3.50
N GLU A 330 4.00 -3.68 -3.26
CA GLU A 330 5.09 -3.25 -2.38
C GLU A 330 4.70 -3.41 -0.90
N LEU A 331 5.45 -4.21 -0.17
CA LEU A 331 5.22 -4.52 1.23
C LEU A 331 6.45 -4.14 2.07
N LYS A 332 6.29 -4.16 3.39
CA LYS A 332 7.39 -3.86 4.34
C LYS A 332 8.56 -4.84 4.21
N ASP A 333 8.26 -6.13 4.01
CA ASP A 333 9.22 -7.15 3.59
C ASP A 333 9.09 -7.39 2.09
N PRO A 334 9.95 -8.21 1.46
CA PRO A 334 9.87 -8.51 0.04
C PRO A 334 8.47 -8.91 -0.41
N GLY A 335 7.93 -8.14 -1.33
CA GLY A 335 6.59 -8.26 -1.87
C GLY A 335 6.50 -9.15 -3.12
N ILE A 336 5.42 -8.95 -3.89
CA ILE A 336 5.20 -9.68 -5.14
C ILE A 336 4.73 -8.75 -6.26
N PHE A 337 5.21 -9.03 -7.47
CA PHE A 337 4.61 -8.52 -8.70
C PHE A 337 3.68 -9.60 -9.26
N MET A 338 2.41 -9.29 -9.48
CA MET A 338 1.44 -10.29 -9.88
C MET A 338 0.65 -9.90 -11.12
N PHE A 339 0.23 -10.92 -11.87
CA PHE A 339 -0.76 -10.86 -12.93
C PHE A 339 -1.97 -11.69 -12.51
N MET A 340 -3.18 -11.19 -12.75
CA MET A 340 -4.39 -11.99 -12.59
C MET A 340 -5.30 -11.79 -13.78
N ALA A 341 -5.83 -12.88 -14.31
CA ALA A 341 -6.69 -12.89 -15.48
C ALA A 341 -7.90 -13.80 -15.31
N VAL A 342 -9.02 -13.38 -15.87
CA VAL A 342 -10.25 -14.17 -15.99
C VAL A 342 -10.48 -14.45 -17.46
N ALA A 343 -10.43 -15.73 -17.84
CA ALA A 343 -10.65 -16.17 -19.21
C ALA A 343 -12.06 -15.85 -19.71
N ASN A 344 -12.21 -15.65 -21.01
CA ASN A 344 -13.50 -15.74 -21.65
C ASN A 344 -13.94 -17.21 -21.76
N GLU A 345 -15.23 -17.44 -21.99
CA GLU A 345 -15.76 -18.79 -22.11
C GLU A 345 -15.05 -19.58 -23.25
N GLY A 346 -14.62 -20.78 -22.92
CA GLY A 346 -13.91 -21.66 -23.87
C GLY A 346 -12.43 -21.36 -24.08
N VAL A 347 -11.87 -20.38 -23.40
CA VAL A 347 -10.44 -20.04 -23.48
C VAL A 347 -9.66 -20.79 -22.39
N ASP A 348 -8.57 -21.47 -22.78
CA ASP A 348 -7.64 -22.12 -21.84
C ASP A 348 -6.71 -21.10 -21.19
N ALA A 349 -6.57 -21.16 -19.89
CA ALA A 349 -5.67 -20.29 -19.11
C ALA A 349 -4.20 -20.37 -19.60
N LYS A 350 -3.79 -21.49 -20.22
CA LYS A 350 -2.45 -21.61 -20.79
C LYS A 350 -2.21 -20.72 -22.00
N GLU A 351 -3.25 -20.43 -22.79
CA GLU A 351 -3.14 -19.47 -23.88
C GLU A 351 -2.90 -18.07 -23.35
N ILE A 352 -3.64 -17.67 -22.29
CA ILE A 352 -3.47 -16.39 -21.62
C ILE A 352 -2.07 -16.26 -21.00
N GLU A 353 -1.59 -17.34 -20.35
CA GLU A 353 -0.24 -17.39 -19.79
C GLU A 353 0.82 -17.14 -20.85
N ASN A 354 0.72 -17.82 -22.00
CA ASN A 354 1.67 -17.66 -23.09
C ASN A 354 1.72 -16.21 -23.59
N GLU A 355 0.57 -15.56 -23.74
CA GLU A 355 0.50 -14.17 -24.19
C GLU A 355 1.11 -13.18 -23.15
N ILE A 356 0.92 -13.44 -21.85
CA ILE A 356 1.56 -12.63 -20.79
C ILE A 356 3.09 -12.82 -20.85
N LEU A 357 3.57 -14.08 -20.94
CA LEU A 357 4.99 -14.37 -21.00
C LEU A 357 5.65 -13.80 -22.28
N ASP A 358 4.97 -13.87 -23.42
CA ASP A 358 5.44 -13.25 -24.66
C ASP A 358 5.53 -11.73 -24.53
N THR A 359 4.56 -11.10 -23.87
CA THR A 359 4.59 -9.66 -23.62
C THR A 359 5.76 -9.28 -22.70
N ILE A 360 6.00 -10.06 -21.65
CA ILE A 360 7.18 -9.88 -20.77
C ILE A 360 8.48 -10.03 -21.60
N ALA A 361 8.55 -11.02 -22.49
CA ALA A 361 9.71 -11.23 -23.34
C ALA A 361 9.95 -10.07 -24.32
N GLN A 362 8.91 -9.47 -24.88
CA GLN A 362 8.98 -8.27 -25.72
C GLN A 362 9.52 -7.07 -24.94
N ILE A 363 9.02 -6.84 -23.71
CA ILE A 363 9.53 -5.77 -22.83
C ILE A 363 11.02 -5.95 -22.55
N LYS A 364 11.45 -7.17 -22.21
CA LYS A 364 12.87 -7.49 -21.96
C LYS A 364 13.79 -7.23 -23.15
N LYS A 365 13.26 -7.35 -24.37
CA LYS A 365 13.99 -7.02 -25.61
C LYS A 365 13.94 -5.53 -25.95
N GLY A 366 13.25 -4.72 -25.15
CA GLY A 366 13.06 -3.31 -25.41
C GLY A 366 12.02 -2.98 -26.48
N GLU A 367 11.10 -3.90 -26.77
CA GLU A 367 10.01 -3.69 -27.72
C GLU A 367 8.87 -2.87 -27.09
N VAL A 368 9.23 -1.74 -26.45
CA VAL A 368 8.32 -0.74 -25.90
C VAL A 368 8.64 0.60 -26.54
N SER A 369 7.63 1.32 -27.01
CA SER A 369 7.86 2.60 -27.65
C SER A 369 8.19 3.70 -26.64
N GLN A 370 9.02 4.68 -27.04
CA GLN A 370 9.27 5.86 -26.20
C GLN A 370 7.97 6.61 -25.89
N LYS A 371 7.04 6.65 -26.84
CA LYS A 371 5.71 7.28 -26.68
C LYS A 371 4.93 6.64 -25.53
N ASP A 372 5.01 5.32 -25.33
CA ASP A 372 4.31 4.63 -24.23
C ASP A 372 4.94 5.00 -22.89
N ILE A 373 6.27 5.14 -22.84
CA ILE A 373 6.99 5.60 -21.64
C ILE A 373 6.63 7.06 -21.29
N ASP A 374 6.61 7.95 -22.29
CA ASP A 374 6.27 9.35 -22.08
C ASP A 374 4.81 9.50 -21.60
N LYS A 375 3.89 8.74 -22.20
CA LYS A 375 2.50 8.68 -21.77
C LYS A 375 2.35 8.14 -20.35
N LEU A 376 3.05 7.05 -20.02
CA LEU A 376 3.08 6.48 -18.68
C LEU A 376 3.46 7.54 -17.66
N LYS A 377 4.59 8.24 -17.85
CA LYS A 377 5.07 9.29 -16.93
C LYS A 377 4.05 10.40 -16.72
N ILE A 378 3.36 10.82 -17.80
CA ILE A 378 2.32 11.85 -17.71
C ILE A 378 1.13 11.34 -16.88
N ASN A 379 0.65 10.13 -17.14
CA ASN A 379 -0.49 9.55 -16.43
C ASN A 379 -0.15 9.33 -14.95
N THR A 380 0.97 8.68 -14.64
CA THR A 380 1.43 8.45 -13.27
C THR A 380 1.52 9.75 -12.47
N LYS A 381 2.08 10.82 -13.10
CA LYS A 381 2.13 12.13 -12.45
C LYS A 381 0.75 12.74 -12.23
N ALA A 382 -0.15 12.62 -13.20
CA ALA A 382 -1.52 13.13 -13.08
C ALA A 382 -2.29 12.41 -11.98
N ASP A 383 -2.24 11.08 -11.96
CA ASP A 383 -2.90 10.25 -10.95
C ASP A 383 -2.38 10.55 -9.54
N PHE A 384 -1.06 10.74 -9.42
CA PHE A 384 -0.44 11.16 -8.15
C PHE A 384 -0.96 12.54 -7.69
N ILE A 385 -1.01 13.53 -8.57
CA ILE A 385 -1.54 14.87 -8.24
C ILE A 385 -3.01 14.79 -7.83
N PHE A 386 -3.84 14.02 -8.55
CA PHE A 386 -5.26 13.84 -8.20
C PHE A 386 -5.45 13.17 -6.83
N SER A 387 -4.57 12.22 -6.46
CA SER A 387 -4.63 11.61 -5.12
C SER A 387 -4.34 12.60 -3.99
N LEU A 388 -3.72 13.75 -4.29
CA LEU A 388 -3.43 14.79 -3.29
C LEU A 388 -4.59 15.79 -3.07
N GLU A 389 -5.69 15.67 -3.80
CA GLU A 389 -6.86 16.56 -3.64
C GLU A 389 -7.72 16.19 -2.43
N SER A 390 -7.76 14.92 -2.05
CA SER A 390 -8.58 14.39 -0.96
C SER A 390 -7.81 14.31 0.35
N SER A 391 -8.36 14.89 1.44
CA SER A 391 -7.77 14.78 2.78
C SER A 391 -7.61 13.32 3.25
N THR A 392 -8.56 12.45 2.89
CA THR A 392 -8.51 11.02 3.23
C THR A 392 -7.39 10.29 2.47
N GLU A 393 -7.24 10.59 1.18
CA GLU A 393 -6.17 9.96 0.38
C GLU A 393 -4.79 10.46 0.83
N VAL A 394 -4.65 11.75 1.13
CA VAL A 394 -3.40 12.32 1.67
C VAL A 394 -3.05 11.69 3.02
N ALA A 395 -4.01 11.61 3.96
CA ALA A 395 -3.77 10.99 5.26
C ALA A 395 -3.37 9.50 5.10
N SER A 396 -4.08 8.75 4.25
CA SER A 396 -3.80 7.36 3.96
C SER A 396 -2.43 7.17 3.30
N LEU A 397 -2.09 8.02 2.34
CA LEU A 397 -0.80 7.98 1.64
C LEU A 397 0.37 8.17 2.61
N TYR A 398 0.37 9.26 3.39
CA TYR A 398 1.42 9.53 4.37
C TYR A 398 1.48 8.47 5.47
N GLY A 399 0.32 8.11 6.00
CA GLY A 399 0.20 7.09 7.05
C GLY A 399 0.74 5.74 6.63
N SER A 400 0.48 5.30 5.40
CA SER A 400 0.93 4.00 4.87
C SER A 400 2.46 3.88 4.77
N TYR A 401 3.17 4.97 4.49
CA TYR A 401 4.63 4.99 4.48
C TYR A 401 5.22 5.14 5.89
N LEU A 402 4.67 6.04 6.70
CA LEU A 402 5.14 6.30 8.06
C LEU A 402 4.94 5.08 8.97
N VAL A 403 3.82 4.36 8.84
CA VAL A 403 3.55 3.15 9.64
C VAL A 403 4.51 2.01 9.30
N ARG A 404 5.12 2.03 8.13
CA ARG A 404 6.21 1.13 7.71
C ARG A 404 7.61 1.64 8.07
N ASP A 405 7.68 2.73 8.85
CA ASP A 405 8.88 3.38 9.39
C ASP A 405 9.78 4.10 8.35
N ASN A 406 9.32 4.34 7.12
CA ASN A 406 10.10 5.08 6.12
C ASN A 406 9.23 5.88 5.13
N ILE A 407 9.29 7.19 5.22
CA ILE A 407 8.58 8.11 4.31
C ILE A 407 9.39 8.50 3.07
N LYS A 408 10.70 8.22 3.01
CA LYS A 408 11.57 8.68 1.92
C LYS A 408 11.12 8.23 0.52
N PRO A 409 10.64 6.98 0.31
CA PRO A 409 10.12 6.58 -1.00
C PRO A 409 9.01 7.50 -1.50
N LEU A 410 8.08 7.91 -0.62
CA LEU A 410 7.03 8.86 -0.95
C LEU A 410 7.58 10.24 -1.30
N LEU A 411 8.49 10.78 -0.47
CA LEU A 411 9.05 12.12 -0.69
C LEU A 411 9.83 12.24 -2.00
N ASN A 412 10.43 11.15 -2.46
CA ASN A 412 11.22 11.09 -3.68
C ASN A 412 10.41 10.59 -4.90
N TYR A 413 9.14 10.25 -4.73
CA TYR A 413 8.34 9.58 -5.75
C TYR A 413 8.27 10.36 -7.07
N GLU A 414 7.88 11.62 -7.02
CA GLU A 414 7.75 12.47 -8.23
C GLU A 414 9.09 12.62 -8.97
N GLU A 415 10.17 12.83 -8.22
CA GLU A 415 11.51 12.94 -8.79
C GLU A 415 11.94 11.62 -9.47
N ASN A 416 11.69 10.50 -8.81
CA ASN A 416 12.03 9.18 -9.35
C ASN A 416 11.19 8.84 -10.59
N VAL A 417 9.89 9.16 -10.60
CA VAL A 417 9.05 9.01 -11.80
C VAL A 417 9.55 9.90 -12.96
N ALA A 418 9.96 11.15 -12.67
CA ALA A 418 10.50 12.04 -13.69
C ALA A 418 11.78 11.51 -14.33
N LYS A 419 12.64 10.87 -13.55
CA LYS A 419 13.91 10.26 -13.99
C LYS A 419 13.74 8.91 -14.68
N LEU A 420 12.60 8.26 -14.53
CA LEU A 420 12.35 6.92 -15.07
C LEU A 420 12.67 6.84 -16.56
N THR A 421 13.35 5.78 -16.96
CA THR A 421 13.74 5.51 -18.33
C THR A 421 13.15 4.19 -18.83
N LYS A 422 13.15 3.99 -20.13
CA LYS A 422 12.79 2.71 -20.74
C LYS A 422 13.70 1.58 -20.23
N GLU A 423 14.98 1.87 -20.05
CA GLU A 423 15.99 0.91 -19.59
C GLU A 423 15.67 0.41 -18.17
N ASP A 424 15.16 1.28 -17.30
CA ASP A 424 14.76 0.89 -15.94
C ASP A 424 13.66 -0.18 -15.98
N LEU A 425 12.66 -0.04 -16.86
CA LEU A 425 11.61 -1.05 -17.03
C LEU A 425 12.15 -2.38 -17.57
N ILE A 426 13.08 -2.32 -18.53
CA ILE A 426 13.76 -3.50 -19.07
C ILE A 426 14.58 -4.20 -17.97
N ASN A 427 15.30 -3.44 -17.15
CA ASN A 427 16.14 -3.95 -16.09
C ASN A 427 15.31 -4.67 -15.01
N VAL A 428 14.22 -4.08 -14.52
CA VAL A 428 13.36 -4.74 -13.52
C VAL A 428 12.65 -5.95 -14.10
N ALA A 429 12.21 -5.91 -15.36
CA ALA A 429 11.63 -7.06 -16.02
C ALA A 429 12.64 -8.23 -16.12
N ASN A 430 13.90 -7.96 -16.52
CA ASN A 430 14.94 -8.96 -16.58
C ASN A 430 15.34 -9.51 -15.21
N LYS A 431 15.36 -8.65 -14.18
CA LYS A 431 15.80 -9.00 -12.83
C LYS A 431 14.78 -9.85 -12.09
N TYR A 432 13.49 -9.50 -12.19
CA TYR A 432 12.46 -10.09 -11.35
C TYR A 432 11.49 -11.02 -12.07
N LEU A 433 11.08 -10.70 -13.31
CA LEU A 433 10.07 -11.49 -14.04
C LEU A 433 10.71 -12.68 -14.75
N ILE A 434 11.44 -13.51 -14.02
CA ILE A 434 12.17 -14.67 -14.52
C ILE A 434 11.48 -15.97 -14.09
N LYS A 435 11.59 -17.00 -14.90
CA LYS A 435 10.90 -18.28 -14.70
C LYS A 435 11.21 -18.91 -13.33
N SER A 436 12.46 -18.89 -12.89
CA SER A 436 12.86 -19.47 -11.59
C SER A 436 12.28 -18.72 -10.38
N ASN A 437 11.78 -17.51 -10.57
CA ASN A 437 11.16 -16.66 -9.56
C ASN A 437 9.62 -16.65 -9.64
N SER A 438 9.03 -17.46 -10.54
CA SER A 438 7.59 -17.42 -10.79
C SER A 438 6.81 -18.47 -10.00
N THR A 439 5.63 -18.07 -9.54
CA THR A 439 4.59 -18.97 -9.03
C THR A 439 3.32 -18.75 -9.87
N THR A 440 2.86 -19.83 -10.54
CA THR A 440 1.66 -19.81 -11.35
C THR A 440 0.58 -20.65 -10.69
N VAL A 441 -0.60 -20.07 -10.52
CA VAL A 441 -1.80 -20.77 -10.03
C VAL A 441 -2.87 -20.67 -11.11
N ILE A 442 -3.36 -21.83 -11.55
CA ILE A 442 -4.45 -21.93 -12.53
C ILE A 442 -5.67 -22.52 -11.83
N LEU A 443 -6.77 -21.81 -11.88
CA LEU A 443 -8.06 -22.29 -11.47
C LEU A 443 -8.75 -22.87 -12.71
N LYS A 444 -8.92 -24.20 -12.71
CA LYS A 444 -9.63 -24.95 -13.74
C LYS A 444 -11.11 -25.04 -13.41
N LYS A 445 -11.95 -24.98 -14.44
CA LYS A 445 -13.36 -25.33 -14.32
C LYS A 445 -13.46 -26.79 -13.86
N GLU A 446 -14.27 -27.03 -12.83
CA GLU A 446 -14.55 -28.41 -12.39
C GLU A 446 -15.35 -29.12 -13.47
N GLU A 447 -14.82 -30.22 -14.01
CA GLU A 447 -15.55 -31.12 -14.89
C GLU A 447 -16.52 -31.93 -14.03
N LYS A 448 -17.80 -31.75 -14.27
CA LYS A 448 -18.89 -32.48 -13.57
C LYS A 448 -19.07 -33.83 -14.16
#